data_3ce2095bfa746ad2e29fe428f6b09a02
#
_entry.id   3ce2095bfa746ad2e29fe428f6b09a02
#
_cell.length_a   1.000
_cell.length_b   1.000
_cell.length_c   1.000
_cell.angle_alpha   90.00
_cell.angle_beta   90.00
_cell.angle_gamma   90.00
#
_symmetry.space_group_name_H-M   'P 1'
#
loop_
_entity.id
_entity.type
_entity.pdbx_description
1 polymer ?
#
loop_
_entity_poly.entity_id
_entity_poly.type
_entity_poly.pdbx_seq_one_letter_code
_entity_poly.pdbx_strand_id
1 'polypeptide(L)'
;MSFDLKLARECAQAISAACGVGCVVTDARGQLYCEEGYGCASCQLCLAAGRRPEDCVQSQIYGMAEAARFGGKYIYFCPMGLTCFVSPILEDEEVTAKLTVGPFLMVDRQDFIACDLEGQMGLCGHPLENVTALLDQIPYVPAEKVTAMSNLLFMAVGFLNNVSAANRMLESQGSAEIQGQITSYIQQVKTDSEAPPYPLETERAMLRA
;
A
#
# COMPACT_ATOMS: atom_id res chain seq x y z
N MET A 1 -18.41 3.14 -15.55
CA MET A 1 -17.84 1.78 -15.29
C MET A 1 -17.34 1.76 -13.87
N SER A 2 -17.60 0.74 -13.06
CA SER A 2 -17.08 0.73 -11.69
C SER A 2 -15.65 0.23 -11.72
N PHE A 3 -14.75 0.88 -10.96
CA PHE A 3 -13.34 0.47 -10.86
C PHE A 3 -13.24 -1.00 -10.40
N ASP A 4 -12.18 -1.68 -10.86
CA ASP A 4 -11.98 -3.08 -10.56
C ASP A 4 -11.42 -3.26 -9.13
N LEU A 5 -12.30 -3.51 -8.16
CA LEU A 5 -11.92 -3.72 -6.77
C LEU A 5 -11.04 -4.97 -6.58
N LYS A 6 -11.20 -6.01 -7.41
CA LYS A 6 -10.37 -7.22 -7.33
C LYS A 6 -8.93 -6.88 -7.67
N LEU A 7 -8.72 -6.17 -8.79
CA LEU A 7 -7.39 -5.74 -9.21
C LEU A 7 -6.78 -4.72 -8.22
N ALA A 8 -7.59 -3.81 -7.67
CA ALA A 8 -7.11 -2.89 -6.62
C ALA A 8 -6.61 -3.63 -5.37
N ARG A 9 -7.30 -4.70 -4.96
CA ARG A 9 -6.86 -5.58 -3.87
C ARG A 9 -5.55 -6.30 -4.22
N GLU A 10 -5.43 -6.86 -5.42
CA GLU A 10 -4.20 -7.52 -5.88
C GLU A 10 -3.02 -6.54 -5.89
N CYS A 11 -3.23 -5.29 -6.35
CA CYS A 11 -2.22 -4.23 -6.27
C CYS A 11 -1.84 -3.91 -4.81
N ALA A 12 -2.83 -3.77 -3.91
CA ALA A 12 -2.58 -3.51 -2.50
C ALA A 12 -1.77 -4.64 -1.85
N GLN A 13 -2.10 -5.89 -2.15
CA GLN A 13 -1.38 -7.07 -1.67
C GLN A 13 0.06 -7.10 -2.17
N ALA A 14 0.27 -6.88 -3.47
CA ALA A 14 1.61 -6.85 -4.07
C ALA A 14 2.48 -5.72 -3.48
N ILE A 15 1.92 -4.52 -3.31
CA ILE A 15 2.61 -3.37 -2.72
C ILE A 15 2.95 -3.64 -1.25
N SER A 16 2.00 -4.12 -0.45
CA SER A 16 2.22 -4.45 0.95
C SER A 16 3.33 -5.50 1.10
N ALA A 17 3.30 -6.57 0.32
CA ALA A 17 4.32 -7.61 0.33
C ALA A 17 5.70 -7.11 -0.10
N ALA A 18 5.77 -6.27 -1.14
CA ALA A 18 7.03 -5.72 -1.65
C ALA A 18 7.65 -4.66 -0.73
N CYS A 19 6.82 -3.84 -0.11
CA CYS A 19 7.25 -2.70 0.71
C CYS A 19 7.44 -3.05 2.19
N GLY A 20 6.81 -4.14 2.66
CA GLY A 20 6.76 -4.49 4.09
C GLY A 20 5.93 -3.50 4.93
N VAL A 21 5.01 -2.77 4.30
CA VAL A 21 4.15 -1.76 4.93
C VAL A 21 2.70 -2.02 4.54
N GLY A 22 1.76 -1.83 5.47
CA GLY A 22 0.35 -2.04 5.18
C GLY A 22 -0.17 -1.15 4.05
N CYS A 23 -1.08 -1.69 3.26
CA CYS A 23 -1.75 -1.00 2.17
C CYS A 23 -3.27 -1.11 2.31
N VAL A 24 -3.98 0.00 2.19
CA VAL A 24 -5.42 0.09 2.39
C VAL A 24 -6.09 0.65 1.15
N VAL A 25 -7.18 0.02 0.72
CA VAL A 25 -8.06 0.54 -0.33
C VAL A 25 -9.34 1.04 0.31
N THR A 26 -9.66 2.31 0.09
CA THR A 26 -10.90 2.92 0.58
C THR A 26 -11.62 3.65 -0.54
N ASP A 27 -12.91 3.95 -0.35
CA ASP A 27 -13.60 4.90 -1.20
C ASP A 27 -13.09 6.35 -0.98
N ALA A 28 -13.60 7.29 -1.74
CA ALA A 28 -13.26 8.70 -1.63
C ALA A 28 -13.59 9.30 -0.24
N ARG A 29 -14.54 8.72 0.50
CA ARG A 29 -15.00 9.17 1.82
C ARG A 29 -14.27 8.48 2.98
N GLY A 30 -13.39 7.50 2.68
CA GLY A 30 -12.63 6.75 3.68
C GLY A 30 -13.30 5.45 4.13
N GLN A 31 -14.39 5.00 3.48
CA GLN A 31 -14.97 3.69 3.76
C GLN A 31 -14.04 2.58 3.26
N LEU A 32 -13.73 1.64 4.14
CA LEU A 32 -12.79 0.54 3.85
C LEU A 32 -13.38 -0.45 2.84
N TYR A 33 -12.59 -0.76 1.81
CA TYR A 33 -12.82 -1.88 0.91
C TYR A 33 -11.96 -3.10 1.28
N CYS A 34 -10.67 -2.89 1.48
CA CYS A 34 -9.75 -3.93 1.95
C CYS A 34 -8.48 -3.33 2.56
N GLU A 35 -7.81 -4.14 3.38
CA GLU A 35 -6.52 -3.85 3.97
C GLU A 35 -5.61 -5.07 3.85
N GLU A 36 -4.37 -4.84 3.47
CA GLU A 36 -3.32 -5.84 3.34
C GLU A 36 -2.14 -5.46 4.24
N GLY A 37 -1.75 -6.35 5.13
CA GLY A 37 -0.79 -6.04 6.19
C GLY A 37 -1.37 -5.12 7.27
N TYR A 38 -0.51 -4.56 8.13
CA TYR A 38 -0.92 -3.59 9.16
C TYR A 38 -0.93 -2.18 8.58
N GLY A 39 -2.11 -1.70 8.20
CA GLY A 39 -2.30 -0.40 7.56
C GLY A 39 -3.04 0.62 8.43
N CYS A 40 -3.50 1.68 7.78
CA CYS A 40 -4.20 2.77 8.46
C CYS A 40 -5.55 2.35 9.08
N ALA A 41 -6.20 1.32 8.56
CA ALA A 41 -7.49 0.86 9.08
C ALA A 41 -7.33 0.06 10.38
N SER A 42 -6.28 -0.75 10.50
CA SER A 42 -5.96 -1.49 11.73
C SER A 42 -5.21 -0.68 12.79
N CYS A 43 -4.72 0.52 12.45
CA CYS A 43 -3.91 1.34 13.35
C CYS A 43 -4.75 1.86 14.52
N GLN A 44 -4.33 1.55 15.75
CA GLN A 44 -4.99 1.95 17.00
C GLN A 44 -4.33 3.14 17.68
N LEU A 45 -3.26 3.72 17.12
CA LEU A 45 -2.45 4.75 17.78
C LEU A 45 -3.24 6.02 18.08
N CYS A 46 -4.08 6.50 17.16
CA CYS A 46 -4.93 7.66 17.40
C CYS A 46 -5.88 7.44 18.57
N LEU A 47 -6.51 6.27 18.64
CA LEU A 47 -7.43 5.93 19.71
C LEU A 47 -6.70 5.80 21.07
N ALA A 48 -5.55 5.12 21.09
CA ALA A 48 -4.71 4.99 22.29
C ALA A 48 -4.19 6.33 22.80
N ALA A 49 -3.98 7.29 21.90
CA ALA A 49 -3.59 8.66 22.23
C ALA A 49 -4.79 9.58 22.58
N GLY A 50 -6.01 9.04 22.69
CA GLY A 50 -7.21 9.82 23.00
C GLY A 50 -7.66 10.76 21.88
N ARG A 51 -7.17 10.54 20.66
CA ARG A 51 -7.62 11.27 19.47
C ARG A 51 -8.85 10.60 18.85
N ARG A 52 -9.62 11.38 18.11
CA ARG A 52 -10.82 10.84 17.45
C ARG A 52 -10.41 10.05 16.20
N PRO A 53 -11.03 8.90 15.92
CA PRO A 53 -10.80 8.14 14.70
C PRO A 53 -11.05 8.95 13.41
N GLU A 54 -12.00 9.91 13.47
CA GLU A 54 -12.35 10.81 12.38
C GLU A 54 -11.16 11.67 11.93
N ASP A 55 -10.25 12.03 12.84
CA ASP A 55 -9.07 12.83 12.52
C ASP A 55 -8.13 12.05 11.57
N CYS A 56 -8.04 10.72 11.73
CA CYS A 56 -7.33 9.83 10.80
C CYS A 56 -7.98 9.83 9.41
N VAL A 57 -9.28 9.67 9.35
CA VAL A 57 -10.04 9.67 8.08
C VAL A 57 -9.90 11.02 7.37
N GLN A 58 -9.99 12.13 8.10
CA GLN A 58 -9.80 13.47 7.54
C GLN A 58 -8.40 13.68 6.96
N SER A 59 -7.35 13.21 7.63
CA SER A 59 -5.99 13.29 7.09
C SER A 59 -5.81 12.48 5.82
N GLN A 60 -6.46 11.32 5.69
CA GLN A 60 -6.48 10.51 4.48
C GLN A 60 -7.24 11.20 3.32
N ILE A 61 -8.39 11.83 3.62
CA ILE A 61 -9.16 12.59 2.62
C ILE A 61 -8.34 13.80 2.14
N TYR A 62 -7.70 14.52 3.07
CA TYR A 62 -6.80 15.62 2.73
C TYR A 62 -5.64 15.14 1.84
N GLY A 63 -4.94 14.08 2.24
CA GLY A 63 -3.85 13.52 1.43
C GLY A 63 -4.28 13.12 0.02
N MET A 64 -5.48 12.55 -0.12
CA MET A 64 -6.06 12.21 -1.43
C MET A 64 -6.35 13.46 -2.27
N ALA A 65 -6.95 14.50 -1.68
CA ALA A 65 -7.22 15.74 -2.39
C ALA A 65 -5.93 16.41 -2.89
N GLU A 66 -4.88 16.42 -2.06
CA GLU A 66 -3.56 16.92 -2.46
C GLU A 66 -2.91 16.02 -3.52
N ALA A 67 -3.05 14.69 -3.45
CA ALA A 67 -2.57 13.78 -4.49
C ALA A 67 -3.23 14.08 -5.85
N ALA A 68 -4.54 14.32 -5.87
CA ALA A 68 -5.24 14.70 -7.09
C ALA A 68 -4.74 16.04 -7.68
N ARG A 69 -4.39 17.01 -6.83
CA ARG A 69 -3.83 18.32 -7.24
C ARG A 69 -2.40 18.24 -7.74
N PHE A 70 -1.57 17.37 -7.13
CA PHE A 70 -0.12 17.31 -7.36
C PHE A 70 0.32 16.11 -8.23
N GLY A 71 -0.51 15.67 -9.16
CA GLY A 71 -0.13 14.72 -10.19
C GLY A 71 -0.28 13.25 -9.77
N GLY A 72 -1.19 12.94 -8.85
CA GLY A 72 -1.65 11.58 -8.59
C GLY A 72 -0.96 10.83 -7.47
N LYS A 73 -0.09 11.48 -6.69
CA LYS A 73 0.49 10.92 -5.45
C LYS A 73 0.82 12.02 -4.45
N TYR A 74 0.71 11.68 -3.16
CA TYR A 74 1.06 12.61 -2.10
C TYR A 74 1.56 11.87 -0.86
N ILE A 75 2.61 12.39 -0.23
CA ILE A 75 3.15 11.91 1.05
C ILE A 75 2.65 12.86 2.14
N TYR A 76 2.08 12.31 3.21
CA TYR A 76 1.52 13.11 4.29
C TYR A 76 1.79 12.46 5.65
N PHE A 77 1.63 13.25 6.71
CA PHE A 77 1.69 12.75 8.08
C PHE A 77 0.26 12.56 8.63
N CYS A 78 0.04 11.41 9.27
CA CYS A 78 -1.21 11.18 10.00
C CYS A 78 -1.25 12.03 11.28
N PRO A 79 -2.39 12.10 12.00
CA PRO A 79 -2.49 12.89 13.24
C PRO A 79 -1.50 12.50 14.33
N MET A 80 -0.91 11.32 14.26
CA MET A 80 0.14 10.84 15.17
C MET A 80 1.56 11.13 14.68
N GLY A 81 1.76 11.90 13.61
CA GLY A 81 3.07 12.20 13.05
C GLY A 81 3.68 11.07 12.21
N LEU A 82 2.97 9.94 12.03
CA LEU A 82 3.47 8.84 11.20
C LEU A 82 3.28 9.14 9.72
N THR A 83 4.21 8.64 8.92
CA THR A 83 4.20 8.86 7.47
C THR A 83 3.25 7.91 6.76
N CYS A 84 2.50 8.46 5.82
CA CYS A 84 1.67 7.74 4.87
C CYS A 84 1.87 8.32 3.47
N PHE A 85 1.56 7.55 2.44
CA PHE A 85 1.42 8.09 1.09
C PHE A 85 0.20 7.49 0.40
N VAL A 86 -0.39 8.26 -0.51
CA VAL A 86 -1.66 7.95 -1.13
C VAL A 86 -1.63 8.22 -2.62
N SER A 87 -2.38 7.44 -3.39
CA SER A 87 -2.65 7.69 -4.80
C SER A 87 -4.15 7.46 -5.10
N PRO A 88 -4.83 8.40 -5.78
CA PRO A 88 -6.24 8.30 -6.10
C PRO A 88 -6.49 7.36 -7.26
N ILE A 89 -7.54 6.55 -7.16
CA ILE A 89 -8.10 5.80 -8.28
C ILE A 89 -9.17 6.67 -8.93
N LEU A 90 -8.99 6.91 -10.21
CA LEU A 90 -9.87 7.75 -11.01
C LEU A 90 -10.77 6.90 -11.90
N GLU A 91 -12.02 7.33 -12.03
CA GLU A 91 -12.97 6.84 -13.01
C GLU A 91 -13.66 8.05 -13.65
N ASP A 92 -13.53 8.17 -14.98
CA ASP A 92 -14.05 9.32 -15.75
C ASP A 92 -13.60 10.68 -15.16
N GLU A 93 -12.30 10.76 -14.77
CA GLU A 93 -11.65 11.93 -14.15
C GLU A 93 -12.10 12.24 -12.71
N GLU A 94 -13.05 11.49 -12.16
CA GLU A 94 -13.49 11.62 -10.78
C GLU A 94 -12.75 10.64 -9.85
N VAL A 95 -12.45 11.06 -8.62
CA VAL A 95 -11.85 10.19 -7.61
C VAL A 95 -12.93 9.28 -7.04
N THR A 96 -12.86 7.98 -7.35
CA THR A 96 -13.80 6.97 -6.85
C THR A 96 -13.28 6.22 -5.64
N ALA A 97 -11.96 6.00 -5.60
CA ALA A 97 -11.29 5.28 -4.51
C ALA A 97 -9.85 5.80 -4.34
N LYS A 98 -9.15 5.25 -3.35
CA LYS A 98 -7.71 5.53 -3.14
C LYS A 98 -6.99 4.32 -2.58
N LEU A 99 -5.72 4.18 -2.92
CA LEU A 99 -4.77 3.32 -2.23
C LEU A 99 -3.92 4.18 -1.29
N THR A 100 -3.84 3.78 -0.03
CA THR A 100 -3.00 4.41 1.00
C THR A 100 -2.02 3.39 1.54
N VAL A 101 -0.74 3.71 1.55
CA VAL A 101 0.33 2.92 2.15
C VAL A 101 0.83 3.59 3.42
N GLY A 102 0.94 2.83 4.49
CA GLY A 102 1.29 3.30 5.82
C GLY A 102 0.28 2.85 6.89
N PRO A 103 0.50 3.19 8.16
CA PRO A 103 1.52 4.12 8.64
C PRO A 103 2.90 3.49 8.78
N PHE A 104 3.96 4.30 8.73
CA PHE A 104 5.34 3.89 8.98
C PHE A 104 6.17 5.02 9.59
N LEU A 105 7.29 4.66 10.22
CA LEU A 105 8.28 5.60 10.78
C LEU A 105 9.37 5.90 9.73
N MET A 106 9.78 7.17 9.63
CA MET A 106 10.93 7.60 8.82
C MET A 106 12.16 7.92 9.69
N VAL A 107 11.98 8.01 10.99
CA VAL A 107 13.02 8.22 12.00
C VAL A 107 13.08 7.02 12.94
N ASP A 108 14.16 6.90 13.69
CA ASP A 108 14.26 5.87 14.72
C ASP A 108 13.10 5.96 15.71
N ARG A 109 12.66 4.81 16.24
CA ARG A 109 11.54 4.75 17.16
C ARG A 109 11.77 5.55 18.44
N GLN A 110 12.99 5.54 18.98
CA GLN A 110 13.30 6.26 20.21
C GLN A 110 13.27 7.77 19.97
N ASP A 111 13.79 8.20 18.82
CA ASP A 111 13.74 9.61 18.41
C ASP A 111 12.29 10.07 18.18
N PHE A 112 11.45 9.23 17.56
CA PHE A 112 10.05 9.52 17.38
C PHE A 112 9.30 9.65 18.72
N ILE A 113 9.55 8.75 19.66
CA ILE A 113 8.96 8.81 20.99
C ILE A 113 9.36 10.12 21.69
N ALA A 114 10.65 10.43 21.73
CA ALA A 114 11.17 11.58 22.44
C ALA A 114 10.73 12.91 21.81
N CYS A 115 10.76 13.03 20.47
CA CYS A 115 10.49 14.30 19.79
C CYS A 115 9.02 14.54 19.48
N ASP A 116 8.29 13.49 19.08
CA ASP A 116 6.92 13.63 18.59
C ASP A 116 5.88 13.20 19.62
N LEU A 117 6.02 11.99 20.21
CA LEU A 117 4.99 11.45 21.08
C LEU A 117 4.94 12.11 22.45
N GLU A 118 6.06 12.36 23.10
CA GLU A 118 6.07 12.96 24.44
C GLU A 118 5.41 14.34 24.44
N GLY A 119 5.67 15.14 23.40
CA GLY A 119 5.02 16.42 23.21
C GLY A 119 3.52 16.31 22.96
N GLN A 120 3.10 15.41 22.11
CA GLN A 120 1.68 15.21 21.78
C GLN A 120 0.90 14.53 22.91
N MET A 121 1.51 13.52 23.57
CA MET A 121 0.89 12.78 24.66
C MET A 121 0.70 13.62 25.92
N GLY A 122 1.60 14.52 26.22
CA GLY A 122 1.45 15.49 27.31
C GLY A 122 0.18 16.34 27.20
N LEU A 123 -0.28 16.58 25.97
CA LEU A 123 -1.54 17.28 25.68
C LEU A 123 -2.78 16.39 25.80
N CYS A 124 -2.65 15.08 25.63
CA CYS A 124 -3.78 14.14 25.59
C CYS A 124 -4.07 13.43 26.91
N GLY A 125 -3.15 13.47 27.90
CA GLY A 125 -3.35 12.87 29.22
C GLY A 125 -3.42 11.34 29.27
N HIS A 126 -2.99 10.65 28.21
CA HIS A 126 -2.97 9.18 28.12
C HIS A 126 -1.60 8.61 28.52
N PRO A 127 -1.55 7.39 29.11
CA PRO A 127 -0.28 6.75 29.45
C PRO A 127 0.56 6.47 28.21
N LEU A 128 1.78 7.00 28.18
CA LEU A 128 2.74 6.81 27.08
C LEU A 128 2.99 5.33 26.78
N GLU A 129 3.01 4.47 27.79
CA GLU A 129 3.26 3.03 27.68
C GLU A 129 2.29 2.33 26.74
N ASN A 130 1.01 2.70 26.73
CA ASN A 130 0.00 2.10 25.85
C ASN A 130 0.26 2.45 24.38
N VAL A 131 0.78 3.63 24.09
CA VAL A 131 1.06 4.08 22.75
C VAL A 131 2.38 3.50 22.25
N THR A 132 3.42 3.44 23.10
CA THR A 132 4.72 2.88 22.73
C THR A 132 4.64 1.41 22.38
N ALA A 133 3.82 0.62 23.09
CA ALA A 133 3.59 -0.79 22.77
C ALA A 133 2.99 -1.00 21.36
N LEU A 134 2.13 -0.07 20.92
CA LEU A 134 1.52 -0.14 19.58
C LEU A 134 2.52 0.24 18.47
N LEU A 135 3.57 1.01 18.77
CA LEU A 135 4.62 1.35 17.82
C LEU A 135 5.43 0.13 17.36
N ASP A 136 5.41 -0.98 18.11
CA ASP A 136 6.08 -2.22 17.71
C ASP A 136 5.51 -2.82 16.42
N GLN A 137 4.27 -2.49 16.07
CA GLN A 137 3.61 -2.92 14.84
C GLN A 137 3.90 -1.98 13.65
N ILE A 138 4.45 -0.79 13.90
CA ILE A 138 4.73 0.21 12.87
C ILE A 138 6.12 -0.03 12.28
N PRO A 139 6.23 -0.33 10.98
CA PRO A 139 7.51 -0.55 10.34
C PRO A 139 8.32 0.74 10.23
N TYR A 140 9.65 0.61 10.30
CA TYR A 140 10.58 1.67 9.94
C TYR A 140 10.91 1.59 8.45
N VAL A 141 10.83 2.73 7.76
CA VAL A 141 11.17 2.87 6.35
C VAL A 141 12.14 4.04 6.19
N PRO A 142 13.39 3.79 5.77
CA PRO A 142 14.34 4.86 5.55
C PRO A 142 13.89 5.81 4.42
N ALA A 143 14.19 7.10 4.58
CA ALA A 143 13.69 8.16 3.70
C ALA A 143 13.99 7.93 2.21
N GLU A 144 15.15 7.34 1.89
CA GLU A 144 15.53 7.01 0.51
C GLU A 144 14.61 5.98 -0.15
N LYS A 145 13.95 5.11 0.63
CA LYS A 145 12.98 4.13 0.12
C LYS A 145 11.59 4.73 -0.09
N VAL A 146 11.21 5.74 0.69
CA VAL A 146 9.86 6.32 0.66
C VAL A 146 9.50 6.83 -0.74
N THR A 147 10.43 7.55 -1.38
CA THR A 147 10.21 8.06 -2.75
C THR A 147 10.02 6.92 -3.76
N ALA A 148 10.84 5.86 -3.67
CA ALA A 148 10.71 4.69 -4.55
C ALA A 148 9.38 3.96 -4.34
N MET A 149 8.96 3.76 -3.08
CA MET A 149 7.69 3.13 -2.73
C MET A 149 6.49 3.96 -3.19
N SER A 150 6.55 5.29 -3.01
CA SER A 150 5.53 6.22 -3.50
C SER A 150 5.41 6.22 -5.03
N ASN A 151 6.53 6.10 -5.75
CA ASN A 151 6.54 5.96 -7.19
C ASN A 151 5.95 4.61 -7.63
N LEU A 152 6.27 3.52 -6.91
CA LEU A 152 5.69 2.19 -7.18
C LEU A 152 4.17 2.22 -7.04
N LEU A 153 3.65 2.81 -5.95
CA LEU A 153 2.21 2.99 -5.76
C LEU A 153 1.60 3.79 -6.91
N PHE A 154 2.20 4.92 -7.28
CA PHE A 154 1.72 5.77 -8.36
C PHE A 154 1.66 5.02 -9.70
N MET A 155 2.68 4.22 -10.03
CA MET A 155 2.68 3.41 -11.25
C MET A 155 1.59 2.33 -11.22
N ALA A 156 1.42 1.64 -10.09
CA ALA A 156 0.37 0.62 -9.93
C ALA A 156 -1.03 1.23 -10.05
N VAL A 157 -1.28 2.37 -9.42
CA VAL A 157 -2.55 3.07 -9.54
C VAL A 157 -2.75 3.68 -10.94
N GLY A 158 -1.68 4.17 -11.57
CA GLY A 158 -1.71 4.59 -12.98
C GLY A 158 -2.16 3.47 -13.92
N PHE A 159 -1.69 2.24 -13.67
CA PHE A 159 -2.17 1.06 -14.39
C PHE A 159 -3.67 0.82 -14.14
N LEU A 160 -4.13 0.88 -12.88
CA LEU A 160 -5.55 0.76 -12.53
C LEU A 160 -6.42 1.79 -13.25
N ASN A 161 -5.94 3.03 -13.38
CA ASN A 161 -6.68 4.12 -13.99
C ASN A 161 -6.76 4.01 -15.54
N ASN A 162 -5.74 3.40 -16.19
CA ASN A 162 -5.59 3.45 -17.64
C ASN A 162 -6.03 2.19 -18.39
N VAL A 163 -6.24 1.06 -17.70
CA VAL A 163 -6.59 -0.21 -18.35
C VAL A 163 -8.07 -0.49 -18.25
N SER A 164 -8.73 -0.81 -19.37
CA SER A 164 -10.15 -1.21 -19.36
C SER A 164 -10.36 -2.53 -18.59
N ALA A 165 -11.54 -2.72 -17.96
CA ALA A 165 -11.86 -3.92 -17.20
C ALA A 165 -11.68 -5.22 -18.00
N ALA A 166 -12.00 -5.21 -19.30
CA ALA A 166 -11.84 -6.37 -20.19
C ALA A 166 -10.35 -6.70 -20.44
N ASN A 167 -9.53 -5.70 -20.71
CA ASN A 167 -8.09 -5.90 -20.90
C ASN A 167 -7.40 -6.34 -19.60
N ARG A 168 -7.82 -5.77 -18.46
CA ARG A 168 -7.33 -6.17 -17.14
C ARG A 168 -7.57 -7.66 -16.83
N MET A 169 -8.76 -8.18 -17.16
CA MET A 169 -9.08 -9.60 -16.96
C MET A 169 -8.23 -10.52 -17.84
N LEU A 170 -8.05 -10.17 -19.11
CA LEU A 170 -7.24 -10.95 -20.04
C LEU A 170 -5.77 -10.99 -19.65
N GLU A 171 -5.20 -9.85 -19.28
CA GLU A 171 -3.79 -9.74 -18.86
C GLU A 171 -3.51 -10.44 -17.53
N SER A 172 -4.43 -10.35 -16.55
CA SER A 172 -4.23 -10.99 -15.24
C SER A 172 -4.24 -12.52 -15.32
N GLN A 173 -5.08 -13.10 -16.18
CA GLN A 173 -5.14 -14.56 -16.35
C GLN A 173 -3.90 -15.10 -17.06
N GLY A 174 -3.48 -14.47 -18.15
CA GLY A 174 -2.31 -14.91 -18.91
C GLY A 174 -0.99 -14.74 -18.14
N SER A 175 -0.78 -13.58 -17.52
CA SER A 175 0.47 -13.29 -16.79
C SER A 175 0.64 -14.11 -15.53
N ALA A 176 -0.42 -14.37 -14.76
CA ALA A 176 -0.35 -15.16 -13.53
C ALA A 176 0.00 -16.62 -13.82
N GLU A 177 -0.54 -17.17 -14.90
CA GLU A 177 -0.27 -18.55 -15.32
C GLU A 177 1.17 -18.72 -15.79
N ILE A 178 1.70 -17.78 -16.58
CA ILE A 178 3.08 -17.78 -17.06
C ILE A 178 4.06 -17.62 -15.87
N GLN A 179 3.83 -16.68 -14.98
CA GLN A 179 4.68 -16.48 -13.81
C GLN A 179 4.65 -17.65 -12.85
N GLY A 180 3.48 -18.30 -12.66
CA GLY A 180 3.34 -19.51 -11.88
C GLY A 180 4.22 -20.65 -12.45
N GLN A 181 4.19 -20.84 -13.76
CA GLN A 181 5.00 -21.86 -14.44
C GLN A 181 6.50 -21.55 -14.33
N ILE A 182 6.92 -20.29 -14.53
CA ILE A 182 8.32 -19.86 -14.40
C ILE A 182 8.80 -20.04 -12.94
N THR A 183 8.01 -19.63 -11.96
CA THR A 183 8.37 -19.76 -10.55
C THR A 183 8.49 -21.21 -10.13
N SER A 184 7.57 -22.07 -10.56
CA SER A 184 7.61 -23.50 -10.31
C SER A 184 8.83 -24.15 -10.93
N TYR A 185 9.16 -23.77 -12.17
CA TYR A 185 10.36 -24.25 -12.85
C TYR A 185 11.64 -23.81 -12.13
N ILE A 186 11.76 -22.55 -11.72
CA ILE A 186 12.92 -22.05 -10.95
C ILE A 186 13.05 -22.77 -9.61
N GLN A 187 11.94 -23.09 -8.93
CA GLN A 187 11.97 -23.87 -7.70
C GLN A 187 12.44 -25.30 -7.95
N GLN A 188 11.99 -25.95 -9.02
CA GLN A 188 12.46 -27.29 -9.40
C GLN A 188 13.95 -27.29 -9.72
N VAL A 189 14.44 -26.31 -10.50
CA VAL A 189 15.88 -26.18 -10.82
C VAL A 189 16.74 -25.97 -9.58
N LYS A 190 16.22 -25.29 -8.55
CA LYS A 190 16.94 -25.06 -7.28
C LYS A 190 16.93 -26.25 -6.34
N THR A 191 15.92 -27.13 -6.44
CA THR A 191 15.76 -28.28 -5.54
C THR A 191 16.27 -29.59 -6.12
N ASP A 192 16.42 -29.68 -7.44
CA ASP A 192 16.74 -30.92 -8.14
C ASP A 192 17.90 -30.72 -9.14
N SER A 193 18.99 -31.48 -8.97
CA SER A 193 20.12 -31.45 -9.92
C SER A 193 19.79 -32.08 -11.31
N GLU A 194 18.62 -32.69 -11.44
CA GLU A 194 18.09 -33.29 -12.69
C GLU A 194 16.84 -32.55 -13.20
N ALA A 195 16.77 -31.24 -13.05
CA ALA A 195 15.62 -30.47 -13.50
C ALA A 195 15.32 -30.67 -15.00
N PRO A 196 14.05 -30.81 -15.38
CA PRO A 196 13.67 -30.94 -16.78
C PRO A 196 14.11 -29.70 -17.58
N PRO A 197 14.36 -29.83 -18.90
CA PRO A 197 14.79 -28.70 -19.73
C PRO A 197 13.72 -27.61 -19.72
N TYR A 198 14.15 -26.34 -19.72
CA TYR A 198 13.27 -25.18 -19.74
C TYR A 198 12.22 -25.29 -20.88
N PRO A 199 10.93 -25.04 -20.66
CA PRO A 199 9.87 -25.24 -21.63
C PRO A 199 9.85 -24.15 -22.72
N LEU A 200 10.91 -24.03 -23.51
CA LEU A 200 11.11 -23.05 -24.61
C LEU A 200 9.99 -23.05 -25.64
N GLU A 201 9.39 -24.21 -25.91
CA GLU A 201 8.30 -24.32 -26.88
C GLU A 201 7.01 -23.67 -26.37
N THR A 202 6.73 -23.79 -25.08
CA THR A 202 5.57 -23.14 -24.45
C THR A 202 5.73 -21.62 -24.46
N GLU A 203 6.92 -21.12 -24.12
CA GLU A 203 7.23 -19.70 -24.17
C GLU A 203 7.12 -19.12 -25.61
N ARG A 204 7.65 -19.83 -26.61
CA ARG A 204 7.53 -19.42 -28.02
C ARG A 204 6.12 -19.46 -28.56
N ALA A 205 5.27 -20.36 -28.07
CA ALA A 205 3.87 -20.42 -28.43
C ALA A 205 3.09 -19.23 -27.86
N MET A 206 3.39 -18.83 -26.63
CA MET A 206 2.78 -17.68 -25.94
C MET A 206 3.20 -16.33 -26.53
N LEU A 207 4.45 -16.21 -27.01
CA LEU A 207 4.95 -14.98 -27.67
C LEU A 207 4.42 -14.80 -29.11
N ARG A 208 3.74 -15.80 -29.68
CA ARG A 208 3.15 -15.76 -31.02
C ARG A 208 1.62 -15.58 -31.01
N ALA A 209 0.97 -15.65 -29.82
CA ALA A 209 -0.45 -15.45 -29.63
C ALA A 209 -0.74 -14.00 -29.25
#